data_993550871a7c49b0c62011f57c438988
#
_entry.id   993550871a7c49b0c62011f57c438988
#
_cell.length_a   1.000
_cell.length_b   1.000
_cell.length_c   1.000
_cell.angle_alpha   90.00
_cell.angle_beta   90.00
_cell.angle_gamma   90.00
#
_symmetry.space_group_name_H-M   'P 1'
#
loop_
_entity.id
_entity.type
_entity.pdbx_description
1 polymer ?
#
loop_
_entity_poly.entity_id
_entity_poly.type
_entity_poly.pdbx_seq_one_letter_code
_entity_poly.pdbx_strand_id
1 'polypeptide(L)'
;IYGRGAIDMKAQTICQLFAFISLFKEGVVPENDMVFLATCDEEVGGQNGVEYMLNKVDDLKNAAFVLSEGGCIVEENGHLHAQISVAEKKLSQFIIKASGKGGHGSVPHKDNANEKIVRASQSILSYEWPFKITNVVNAYMNGLFKDKKINGMKFKDLKDALTDKRFKRFLDENPIYNALLRNTVTLTVLKGGEKVNVIPSESIAYFDARLLPTEKH
;
A
#
# COMPACT_ATOMS: atom_id res chain seq x y z
N ILE A 1 -1.14 25.18 8.61
CA ILE A 1 -1.38 25.48 7.20
C ILE A 1 -2.05 24.26 6.56
N TYR A 2 -3.18 24.48 5.91
CA TYR A 2 -3.93 23.43 5.20
C TYR A 2 -3.80 23.64 3.70
N GLY A 3 -3.58 22.58 2.94
CA GLY A 3 -3.50 22.64 1.47
C GLY A 3 -2.77 21.44 0.87
N ARG A 4 -2.88 21.29 -0.45
CA ARG A 4 -2.20 20.24 -1.23
C ARG A 4 -0.68 20.33 -1.02
N GLY A 5 -0.04 19.19 -0.69
CA GLY A 5 1.39 19.09 -0.44
C GLY A 5 1.86 19.66 0.90
N ALA A 6 0.94 20.08 1.81
CA ALA A 6 1.32 20.63 3.12
C ALA A 6 1.96 19.55 4.03
N ILE A 7 1.46 18.33 3.97
CA ILE A 7 2.01 17.16 4.66
C ILE A 7 2.75 16.28 3.64
N ASP A 8 2.12 15.98 2.54
CA ASP A 8 2.54 15.07 1.48
C ASP A 8 2.84 15.88 0.21
N MET A 9 4.11 16.18 -0.10
CA MET A 9 5.23 16.13 0.88
C MET A 9 6.24 17.26 0.61
N LYS A 10 5.77 18.51 0.39
CA LYS A 10 6.66 19.65 0.07
C LYS A 10 7.75 19.88 1.13
N ALA A 11 7.42 19.67 2.40
CA ALA A 11 8.40 19.84 3.48
C ALA A 11 9.58 18.87 3.33
N GLN A 12 9.31 17.60 3.05
CA GLN A 12 10.35 16.60 2.84
C GLN A 12 11.19 16.89 1.60
N THR A 13 10.56 17.30 0.49
CA THR A 13 11.26 17.72 -0.74
C THR A 13 12.24 18.86 -0.47
N ILE A 14 11.84 19.87 0.31
CA ILE A 14 12.71 20.98 0.69
C ILE A 14 13.85 20.51 1.60
N CYS A 15 13.58 19.64 2.58
CA CYS A 15 14.63 19.07 3.43
C CYS A 15 15.66 18.28 2.61
N GLN A 16 15.23 17.47 1.66
CA GLN A 16 16.12 16.73 0.75
C GLN A 16 16.97 17.68 -0.12
N LEU A 17 16.35 18.75 -0.66
CA LEU A 17 17.08 19.75 -1.42
C LEU A 17 18.16 20.45 -0.58
N PHE A 18 17.82 20.86 0.65
CA PHE A 18 18.82 21.49 1.53
C PHE A 18 19.92 20.53 1.94
N ALA A 19 19.61 19.27 2.23
CA ALA A 19 20.62 18.25 2.48
C ALA A 19 21.58 18.08 1.28
N PHE A 20 21.02 18.00 0.06
CA PHE A 20 21.77 17.94 -1.19
C PHE A 20 22.72 19.15 -1.34
N ILE A 21 22.22 20.37 -1.15
CA ILE A 21 23.01 21.61 -1.24
C ILE A 21 24.09 21.66 -0.16
N SER A 22 23.81 21.20 1.06
CA SER A 22 24.74 21.24 2.17
C SER A 22 25.99 20.42 1.92
N LEU A 23 25.88 19.27 1.24
CA LEU A 23 27.03 18.44 0.87
C LEU A 23 28.06 19.25 0.06
N PHE A 24 27.61 20.01 -0.93
CA PHE A 24 28.50 20.84 -1.75
C PHE A 24 29.08 22.04 -0.97
N LYS A 25 28.26 22.65 -0.10
CA LYS A 25 28.75 23.76 0.75
C LYS A 25 29.82 23.31 1.75
N GLU A 26 29.75 22.08 2.20
CA GLU A 26 30.75 21.49 3.11
C GLU A 26 31.96 20.92 2.37
N GLY A 27 32.01 21.07 1.04
CA GLY A 27 33.13 20.60 0.21
C GLY A 27 33.17 19.08 0.03
N VAL A 28 32.07 18.39 0.27
CA VAL A 28 31.96 16.95 0.01
C VAL A 28 31.98 16.70 -1.50
N VAL A 29 32.95 15.92 -1.95
CA VAL A 29 33.00 15.44 -3.34
C VAL A 29 32.51 14.00 -3.36
N PRO A 30 31.30 13.73 -3.89
CA PRO A 30 30.79 12.37 -3.96
C PRO A 30 31.59 11.52 -4.96
N GLU A 31 31.70 10.22 -4.69
CA GLU A 31 32.38 9.27 -5.60
C GLU A 31 31.58 9.02 -6.89
N ASN A 32 30.28 9.22 -6.85
CA ASN A 32 29.36 9.08 -7.99
C ASN A 32 28.54 10.34 -8.16
N ASP A 33 27.98 10.51 -9.34
CA ASP A 33 27.06 11.62 -9.62
C ASP A 33 25.82 11.54 -8.73
N MET A 34 25.43 12.69 -8.21
CA MET A 34 24.23 12.86 -7.42
C MET A 34 23.23 13.74 -8.18
N VAL A 35 22.02 13.28 -8.30
CA VAL A 35 20.95 14.01 -8.99
C VAL A 35 19.81 14.29 -8.00
N PHE A 36 19.44 15.55 -7.87
CA PHE A 36 18.19 15.96 -7.22
C PHE A 36 17.08 16.08 -8.26
N LEU A 37 16.02 15.33 -8.12
CA LEU A 37 14.90 15.32 -9.04
C LEU A 37 13.60 15.63 -8.29
N ALA A 38 12.94 16.75 -8.66
CA ALA A 38 11.60 17.09 -8.19
C ALA A 38 10.62 16.98 -9.36
N THR A 39 9.64 16.13 -9.23
CA THR A 39 8.64 15.84 -10.28
C THR A 39 7.24 16.25 -9.87
N CYS A 40 6.36 16.37 -10.86
CA CYS A 40 4.93 16.62 -10.67
C CYS A 40 4.13 15.30 -10.72
N ASP A 41 2.83 15.40 -10.50
CA ASP A 41 1.75 14.42 -10.73
C ASP A 41 1.91 13.04 -10.06
N GLU A 42 2.69 12.94 -8.98
CA GLU A 42 2.83 11.69 -8.22
C GLU A 42 1.45 11.13 -7.81
N GLU A 43 0.59 11.96 -7.25
CA GLU A 43 -0.77 11.63 -6.75
C GLU A 43 -1.75 11.06 -7.80
N VAL A 44 -1.40 11.19 -9.07
CA VAL A 44 -2.20 10.68 -10.21
C VAL A 44 -1.44 9.68 -11.07
N GLY A 45 -0.30 9.16 -10.58
CA GLY A 45 0.46 8.07 -11.18
C GLY A 45 1.79 8.44 -11.84
N GLY A 46 2.21 9.71 -11.79
CA GLY A 46 3.57 10.14 -12.16
C GLY A 46 3.90 10.11 -13.66
N GLN A 47 2.90 10.01 -14.55
CA GLN A 47 3.14 9.86 -16.00
C GLN A 47 3.82 11.09 -16.64
N ASN A 48 3.43 12.31 -16.22
CA ASN A 48 4.03 13.55 -16.69
C ASN A 48 5.24 13.97 -15.85
N GLY A 49 5.45 13.34 -14.71
CA GLY A 49 6.55 13.57 -13.79
C GLY A 49 7.67 12.55 -13.96
N VAL A 50 7.75 11.60 -13.04
CA VAL A 50 8.85 10.63 -12.98
C VAL A 50 8.95 9.77 -14.24
N GLU A 51 7.83 9.27 -14.80
CA GLU A 51 7.86 8.45 -16.01
C GLU A 51 8.38 9.24 -17.22
N TYR A 52 7.93 10.50 -17.39
CA TYR A 52 8.46 11.38 -18.41
C TYR A 52 9.97 11.58 -18.28
N MET A 53 10.47 11.86 -17.07
CA MET A 53 11.90 12.07 -16.83
C MET A 53 12.72 10.81 -17.10
N LEU A 54 12.25 9.64 -16.69
CA LEU A 54 12.90 8.35 -16.98
C LEU A 54 12.97 8.07 -18.49
N ASN A 55 12.03 8.58 -19.28
CA ASN A 55 12.04 8.42 -20.73
C ASN A 55 12.87 9.48 -21.46
N LYS A 56 13.27 10.56 -20.78
CA LYS A 56 14.08 11.66 -21.37
C LYS A 56 15.54 11.64 -20.95
N VAL A 57 15.84 11.09 -19.78
CA VAL A 57 17.18 11.10 -19.21
C VAL A 57 17.57 9.65 -18.88
N ASP A 58 18.31 9.04 -19.81
CA ASP A 58 18.64 7.61 -19.73
C ASP A 58 19.45 7.24 -18.47
N ASP A 59 20.29 8.14 -18.00
CA ASP A 59 21.13 7.92 -16.81
C ASP A 59 20.30 7.68 -15.53
N LEU A 60 19.08 8.24 -15.47
CA LEU A 60 18.18 8.03 -14.31
C LEU A 60 17.76 6.56 -14.17
N LYS A 61 17.67 5.81 -15.28
CA LYS A 61 17.30 4.37 -15.26
C LYS A 61 18.40 3.51 -14.66
N ASN A 62 19.63 4.01 -14.69
CA ASN A 62 20.83 3.30 -14.23
C ASN A 62 21.27 3.75 -12.83
N ALA A 63 20.45 4.51 -12.12
CA ALA A 63 20.75 4.94 -10.77
C ALA A 63 21.01 3.73 -9.86
N ALA A 64 22.19 3.67 -9.24
CA ALA A 64 22.54 2.60 -8.33
C ALA A 64 21.74 2.66 -7.02
N PHE A 65 21.27 3.86 -6.63
CA PHE A 65 20.53 4.10 -5.43
C PHE A 65 19.55 5.27 -5.62
N VAL A 66 18.33 5.14 -5.10
CA VAL A 66 17.30 6.18 -5.15
C VAL A 66 16.76 6.40 -3.74
N LEU A 67 16.79 7.66 -3.30
CA LEU A 67 16.10 8.13 -2.10
C LEU A 67 14.81 8.82 -2.53
N SER A 68 13.69 8.36 -2.04
CA SER A 68 12.38 8.94 -2.32
C SER A 68 11.63 9.22 -1.02
N GLU A 69 10.34 9.37 -1.09
CA GLU A 69 9.48 9.44 0.08
C GLU A 69 9.29 8.07 0.73
N GLY A 70 8.77 8.08 1.96
CA GLY A 70 8.45 6.88 2.73
C GLY A 70 9.27 6.77 4.01
N GLY A 71 8.75 5.95 4.92
CA GLY A 71 9.30 5.84 6.25
C GLY A 71 8.89 6.99 7.17
N CYS A 72 9.30 6.91 8.41
CA CYS A 72 9.03 7.94 9.42
C CYS A 72 10.01 7.82 10.59
N ILE A 73 10.07 8.86 11.41
CA ILE A 73 10.72 8.80 12.71
C ILE A 73 9.63 8.58 13.76
N VAL A 74 9.75 7.50 14.51
CA VAL A 74 8.81 7.12 15.57
C VAL A 74 9.50 7.19 16.91
N GLU A 75 8.87 7.82 17.89
CA GLU A 75 9.28 7.77 19.28
C GLU A 75 8.50 6.67 20.01
N GLU A 76 9.20 5.70 20.55
CA GLU A 76 8.61 4.64 21.37
C GLU A 76 9.41 4.48 22.66
N ASN A 77 8.75 4.66 23.82
CA ASN A 77 9.37 4.53 25.14
C ASN A 77 10.61 5.43 25.34
N GLY A 78 10.59 6.66 24.81
CA GLY A 78 11.70 7.61 24.89
C GLY A 78 12.87 7.33 23.95
N HIS A 79 12.73 6.36 23.04
CA HIS A 79 13.72 6.06 22.02
C HIS A 79 13.19 6.44 20.62
N LEU A 80 14.03 7.13 19.85
CA LEU A 80 13.73 7.44 18.45
C LEU A 80 14.15 6.29 17.54
N HIS A 81 13.24 5.88 16.66
CA HIS A 81 13.48 4.87 15.63
C HIS A 81 13.24 5.48 14.25
N ALA A 82 14.24 5.41 13.36
CA ALA A 82 14.03 5.71 11.96
C ALA A 82 13.52 4.46 11.23
N GLN A 83 12.32 4.52 10.71
CA GLN A 83 11.75 3.50 9.85
C GLN A 83 12.01 3.89 8.40
N ILE A 84 12.73 3.06 7.67
CA ILE A 84 13.09 3.30 6.28
C ILE A 84 12.34 2.29 5.42
N SER A 85 11.52 2.79 4.48
CA SER A 85 10.84 1.95 3.50
C SER A 85 11.84 1.45 2.45
N VAL A 86 12.01 0.15 2.36
CA VAL A 86 12.95 -0.49 1.40
C VAL A 86 12.25 -1.43 0.42
N ALA A 87 10.95 -1.59 0.56
CA ALA A 87 10.09 -2.33 -0.36
C ALA A 87 8.64 -1.88 -0.21
N GLU A 88 7.91 -1.90 -1.29
CA GLU A 88 6.49 -1.51 -1.35
C GLU A 88 5.64 -2.61 -1.95
N LYS A 89 4.38 -2.67 -1.54
CA LYS A 89 3.39 -3.54 -2.15
C LYS A 89 2.99 -2.97 -3.52
N LYS A 90 2.81 -3.86 -4.49
CA LYS A 90 2.39 -3.48 -5.83
C LYS A 90 0.91 -3.16 -5.86
N LEU A 91 0.55 -2.08 -6.51
CA LEU A 91 -0.84 -1.73 -6.80
C LEU A 91 -1.41 -2.69 -7.84
N SER A 92 -2.57 -3.27 -7.58
CA SER A 92 -3.27 -4.20 -8.49
C SER A 92 -4.79 -3.99 -8.38
N GLN A 93 -5.24 -2.79 -8.68
CA GLN A 93 -6.67 -2.45 -8.68
C GLN A 93 -7.40 -3.20 -9.79
N PHE A 94 -8.64 -3.62 -9.50
CA PHE A 94 -9.47 -4.27 -10.49
C PHE A 94 -10.96 -3.94 -10.29
N ILE A 95 -11.73 -4.18 -11.34
CA ILE A 95 -13.16 -3.90 -11.38
C ILE A 95 -13.90 -5.18 -11.71
N ILE A 96 -14.98 -5.43 -11.00
CA ILE A 96 -15.97 -6.46 -11.38
C ILE A 96 -17.23 -5.76 -11.88
N LYS A 97 -17.71 -6.20 -13.03
CA LYS A 97 -19.00 -5.78 -13.60
C LYS A 97 -19.95 -6.97 -13.61
N ALA A 98 -21.18 -6.74 -13.19
CA ALA A 98 -22.26 -7.72 -13.29
C ALA A 98 -23.39 -7.14 -14.14
N SER A 99 -23.84 -7.91 -15.11
CA SER A 99 -25.01 -7.58 -15.92
C SER A 99 -26.16 -8.52 -15.61
N GLY A 100 -27.39 -8.03 -15.72
CA GLY A 100 -28.60 -8.77 -15.48
C GLY A 100 -29.81 -8.14 -16.18
N LYS A 101 -30.96 -8.75 -16.03
CA LYS A 101 -32.23 -8.21 -16.55
C LYS A 101 -32.73 -7.12 -15.60
N GLY A 102 -32.99 -5.93 -16.11
CA GLY A 102 -33.71 -4.89 -15.37
C GLY A 102 -35.17 -5.25 -15.12
N GLY A 103 -35.76 -4.66 -14.09
CA GLY A 103 -37.16 -4.95 -13.78
C GLY A 103 -37.72 -4.12 -12.63
N HIS A 104 -38.97 -4.40 -12.26
CA HIS A 104 -39.65 -3.78 -11.11
C HIS A 104 -39.29 -4.57 -9.84
N GLY A 105 -38.94 -3.88 -8.76
CA GLY A 105 -38.49 -4.51 -7.49
C GLY A 105 -39.55 -5.45 -6.86
N SER A 106 -40.87 -5.23 -7.13
CA SER A 106 -41.92 -6.11 -6.64
C SER A 106 -42.08 -7.42 -7.43
N VAL A 107 -41.37 -7.57 -8.56
CA VAL A 107 -41.37 -8.78 -9.39
C VAL A 107 -39.93 -9.32 -9.46
N PRO A 108 -39.42 -9.92 -8.37
CA PRO A 108 -38.05 -10.36 -8.28
C PRO A 108 -37.76 -11.53 -9.24
N HIS A 109 -36.58 -11.57 -9.79
CA HIS A 109 -36.09 -12.64 -10.63
C HIS A 109 -34.58 -12.96 -10.35
N LYS A 110 -34.11 -14.13 -10.80
CA LYS A 110 -32.76 -14.60 -10.48
C LYS A 110 -31.63 -13.89 -11.25
N ASP A 111 -31.97 -13.12 -12.29
CA ASP A 111 -30.99 -12.43 -13.14
C ASP A 111 -30.81 -10.96 -12.71
N ASN A 112 -30.52 -10.75 -11.44
CA ASN A 112 -30.35 -9.43 -10.80
C ASN A 112 -28.86 -9.10 -10.72
N ALA A 113 -28.45 -7.99 -11.34
CA ALA A 113 -27.06 -7.53 -11.35
C ALA A 113 -26.52 -7.22 -9.94
N ASN A 114 -27.32 -6.59 -9.07
CA ASN A 114 -26.93 -6.30 -7.69
C ASN A 114 -26.67 -7.57 -6.88
N GLU A 115 -27.52 -8.60 -7.03
CA GLU A 115 -27.29 -9.86 -6.32
C GLU A 115 -26.04 -10.60 -6.81
N LYS A 116 -25.75 -10.53 -8.12
CA LYS A 116 -24.55 -11.14 -8.69
C LYS A 116 -23.30 -10.47 -8.14
N ILE A 117 -23.26 -9.11 -8.13
CA ILE A 117 -22.09 -8.37 -7.65
C ILE A 117 -21.85 -8.59 -6.16
N VAL A 118 -22.90 -8.64 -5.35
CA VAL A 118 -22.80 -8.90 -3.91
C VAL A 118 -22.21 -10.29 -3.66
N ARG A 119 -22.71 -11.33 -4.36
CA ARG A 119 -22.19 -12.71 -4.23
C ARG A 119 -20.72 -12.81 -4.66
N ALA A 120 -20.36 -12.21 -5.79
CA ALA A 120 -18.99 -12.20 -6.28
C ALA A 120 -18.05 -11.47 -5.31
N SER A 121 -18.47 -10.29 -4.83
CA SER A 121 -17.72 -9.52 -3.85
C SER A 121 -17.54 -10.28 -2.53
N GLN A 122 -18.57 -10.94 -2.04
CA GLN A 122 -18.50 -11.76 -0.83
C GLN A 122 -17.50 -12.90 -0.97
N SER A 123 -17.47 -13.58 -2.12
CA SER A 123 -16.52 -14.67 -2.37
C SER A 123 -15.06 -14.17 -2.33
N ILE A 124 -14.79 -12.99 -2.91
CA ILE A 124 -13.46 -12.38 -2.89
C ILE A 124 -13.06 -11.96 -1.47
N LEU A 125 -13.96 -11.27 -0.76
CA LEU A 125 -13.69 -10.75 0.58
C LEU A 125 -13.57 -11.85 1.63
N SER A 126 -14.19 -13.00 1.41
CA SER A 126 -14.08 -14.17 2.28
C SER A 126 -12.81 -14.98 2.07
N TYR A 127 -12.02 -14.69 1.04
CA TYR A 127 -10.78 -15.39 0.80
C TYR A 127 -9.69 -14.91 1.77
N GLU A 128 -9.19 -15.83 2.59
CA GLU A 128 -8.08 -15.55 3.51
C GLU A 128 -6.75 -15.70 2.78
N TRP A 129 -6.13 -14.55 2.48
CA TRP A 129 -4.81 -14.53 1.87
C TRP A 129 -3.77 -15.10 2.82
N PRO A 130 -2.96 -16.07 2.39
CA PRO A 130 -1.97 -16.69 3.26
C PRO A 130 -0.88 -15.71 3.66
N PHE A 131 -0.33 -15.89 4.87
CA PHE A 131 0.86 -15.16 5.26
C PHE A 131 2.06 -15.60 4.45
N LYS A 132 2.86 -14.62 3.99
CA LYS A 132 4.13 -14.83 3.29
C LYS A 132 5.20 -13.97 3.94
N ILE A 133 6.29 -14.59 4.34
CA ILE A 133 7.41 -13.91 4.98
C ILE A 133 8.39 -13.50 3.89
N THR A 134 8.48 -12.20 3.58
CA THR A 134 9.55 -11.65 2.76
C THR A 134 10.78 -11.36 3.62
N ASN A 135 11.97 -11.29 3.02
CA ASN A 135 13.20 -10.99 3.77
C ASN A 135 13.12 -9.65 4.50
N VAL A 136 12.55 -8.62 3.85
CA VAL A 136 12.37 -7.29 4.42
C VAL A 136 11.47 -7.32 5.64
N VAL A 137 10.28 -7.93 5.51
CA VAL A 137 9.32 -8.02 6.63
C VAL A 137 9.86 -8.89 7.75
N ASN A 138 10.60 -9.96 7.44
CA ASN A 138 11.27 -10.79 8.44
C ASN A 138 12.29 -9.99 9.26
N ALA A 139 13.15 -9.23 8.58
CA ALA A 139 14.14 -8.39 9.25
C ALA A 139 13.47 -7.30 10.11
N TYR A 140 12.46 -6.62 9.57
CA TYR A 140 11.71 -5.58 10.26
C TYR A 140 11.01 -6.10 11.53
N MET A 141 10.20 -7.15 11.40
CA MET A 141 9.44 -7.70 12.53
C MET A 141 10.36 -8.30 13.60
N ASN A 142 11.41 -8.99 13.18
CA ASN A 142 12.39 -9.52 14.12
C ASN A 142 13.15 -8.40 14.84
N GLY A 143 13.53 -7.33 14.16
CA GLY A 143 14.17 -6.17 14.80
C GLY A 143 13.24 -5.46 15.78
N LEU A 144 11.97 -5.25 15.38
CA LEU A 144 11.00 -4.52 16.18
C LEU A 144 10.53 -5.29 17.44
N PHE A 145 10.30 -6.59 17.31
CA PHE A 145 9.65 -7.40 18.36
C PHE A 145 10.56 -8.36 19.10
N LYS A 146 11.83 -8.50 18.74
CA LYS A 146 12.77 -9.40 19.41
C LYS A 146 12.74 -9.21 20.93
N ASP A 147 12.57 -10.32 21.62
CA ASP A 147 12.50 -10.41 23.09
C ASP A 147 11.33 -9.65 23.76
N LYS A 148 10.47 -8.97 22.99
CA LYS A 148 9.25 -8.34 23.52
C LYS A 148 8.17 -9.38 23.83
N LYS A 149 7.27 -9.01 24.72
CA LYS A 149 6.04 -9.78 24.99
C LYS A 149 4.88 -9.19 24.18
N ILE A 150 4.24 -10.02 23.37
CA ILE A 150 3.06 -9.68 22.57
C ILE A 150 1.91 -10.56 23.03
N ASN A 151 0.85 -9.98 23.56
CA ASN A 151 -0.30 -10.70 24.12
C ASN A 151 0.12 -11.86 25.05
N GLY A 152 1.16 -11.64 25.86
CA GLY A 152 1.69 -12.64 26.80
C GLY A 152 2.60 -13.72 26.17
N MET A 153 2.83 -13.68 24.86
CA MET A 153 3.79 -14.53 24.16
C MET A 153 5.16 -13.82 24.09
N LYS A 154 6.24 -14.50 24.43
CA LYS A 154 7.59 -13.98 24.17
C LYS A 154 7.91 -14.16 22.67
N PHE A 155 8.10 -13.06 21.95
CA PHE A 155 8.48 -13.11 20.55
C PHE A 155 9.95 -13.55 20.44
N LYS A 156 10.20 -14.59 19.66
CA LYS A 156 11.54 -15.10 19.34
C LYS A 156 11.93 -14.74 17.92
N ASP A 157 11.12 -15.16 16.97
CA ASP A 157 11.22 -14.85 15.55
C ASP A 157 9.84 -14.90 14.90
N LEU A 158 9.74 -14.33 13.70
CA LEU A 158 8.47 -14.16 12.97
C LEU A 158 7.86 -15.50 12.54
N LYS A 159 8.68 -16.47 12.14
CA LYS A 159 8.19 -17.75 11.64
C LYS A 159 7.49 -18.53 12.75
N ASP A 160 8.11 -18.60 13.93
CA ASP A 160 7.51 -19.23 15.10
C ASP A 160 6.28 -18.45 15.58
N ALA A 161 6.35 -17.12 15.61
CA ALA A 161 5.25 -16.26 16.05
C ALA A 161 3.98 -16.47 15.21
N LEU A 162 4.08 -16.65 13.90
CA LEU A 162 2.93 -16.89 13.01
C LEU A 162 2.22 -18.23 13.28
N THR A 163 2.80 -19.13 14.05
CA THR A 163 2.12 -20.36 14.49
C THR A 163 1.31 -20.16 15.77
N ASP A 164 1.58 -19.11 16.55
CA ASP A 164 0.95 -18.82 17.83
C ASP A 164 -0.35 -18.02 17.63
N LYS A 165 -1.46 -18.51 18.22
CA LYS A 165 -2.77 -17.84 18.15
C LYS A 165 -2.77 -16.43 18.76
N ARG A 166 -1.93 -16.18 19.77
CA ARG A 166 -1.82 -14.85 20.42
C ARG A 166 -1.20 -13.83 19.49
N PHE A 167 -0.22 -14.24 18.67
CA PHE A 167 0.37 -13.37 17.66
C PHE A 167 -0.60 -13.13 16.49
N LYS A 168 -1.35 -14.13 16.06
CA LYS A 168 -2.40 -13.95 15.05
C LYS A 168 -3.45 -12.95 15.51
N ARG A 169 -3.91 -13.07 16.77
CA ARG A 169 -4.82 -12.08 17.36
C ARG A 169 -4.20 -10.67 17.38
N PHE A 170 -2.92 -10.54 17.72
CA PHE A 170 -2.20 -9.26 17.64
C PHE A 170 -2.23 -8.70 16.22
N LEU A 171 -2.02 -9.51 15.18
CA LEU A 171 -2.10 -9.08 13.79
C LEU A 171 -3.52 -8.63 13.40
N ASP A 172 -4.56 -9.30 13.89
CA ASP A 172 -5.95 -8.91 13.64
C ASP A 172 -6.29 -7.56 14.29
N GLU A 173 -5.73 -7.29 15.46
CA GLU A 173 -5.85 -6.01 16.18
C GLU A 173 -4.94 -4.90 15.58
N ASN A 174 -3.97 -5.25 14.75
CA ASN A 174 -2.99 -4.34 14.16
C ASN A 174 -2.90 -4.50 12.63
N PRO A 175 -3.84 -3.92 11.87
CA PRO A 175 -3.98 -4.15 10.43
C PRO A 175 -2.74 -3.75 9.61
N ILE A 176 -1.93 -2.81 10.09
CA ILE A 176 -0.68 -2.42 9.42
C ILE A 176 0.28 -3.61 9.36
N TYR A 177 0.57 -4.25 10.50
CA TYR A 177 1.45 -5.42 10.53
C TYR A 177 0.87 -6.62 9.79
N ASN A 178 -0.46 -6.82 9.88
CA ASN A 178 -1.16 -7.85 9.14
C ASN A 178 -0.97 -7.66 7.62
N ALA A 179 -1.15 -6.43 7.13
CA ALA A 179 -1.01 -6.09 5.72
C ALA A 179 0.42 -6.28 5.18
N LEU A 180 1.45 -6.13 6.00
CA LEU A 180 2.84 -6.39 5.59
C LEU A 180 3.10 -7.87 5.28
N LEU A 181 2.30 -8.77 5.84
CA LEU A 181 2.51 -10.22 5.78
C LEU A 181 1.70 -10.93 4.70
N ARG A 182 0.78 -10.26 4.00
CA ARG A 182 -0.08 -10.88 3.00
C ARG A 182 -0.51 -9.91 1.90
N ASN A 183 -0.99 -10.44 0.80
CA ASN A 183 -1.76 -9.65 -0.15
C ASN A 183 -3.04 -9.14 0.52
N THR A 184 -3.50 -7.98 0.13
CA THR A 184 -4.74 -7.39 0.65
C THR A 184 -5.67 -7.03 -0.49
N VAL A 185 -6.97 -7.23 -0.30
CA VAL A 185 -8.02 -6.86 -1.24
C VAL A 185 -9.13 -6.19 -0.46
N THR A 186 -9.49 -4.99 -0.87
CA THR A 186 -10.51 -4.16 -0.22
C THR A 186 -11.54 -3.70 -1.25
N LEU A 187 -12.83 -3.94 -0.99
CA LEU A 187 -13.91 -3.35 -1.77
C LEU A 187 -14.01 -1.86 -1.40
N THR A 188 -13.75 -0.98 -2.34
CA THR A 188 -13.71 0.46 -2.09
C THR A 188 -14.90 1.21 -2.66
N VAL A 189 -15.47 0.74 -3.76
CA VAL A 189 -16.66 1.34 -4.38
C VAL A 189 -17.62 0.26 -4.84
N LEU A 190 -18.91 0.44 -4.54
CA LEU A 190 -19.99 -0.40 -5.03
C LEU A 190 -21.07 0.50 -5.63
N LYS A 191 -21.42 0.26 -6.88
CA LYS A 191 -22.47 1.01 -7.61
C LYS A 191 -23.45 0.06 -8.26
N GLY A 192 -24.75 0.34 -8.10
CA GLY A 192 -25.81 -0.45 -8.76
C GLY A 192 -27.18 0.05 -8.39
N GLY A 193 -27.93 0.52 -9.40
CA GLY A 193 -29.27 1.07 -9.26
C GLY A 193 -29.32 2.51 -8.74
N GLU A 194 -30.44 3.19 -9.05
CA GLU A 194 -30.72 4.57 -8.65
C GLU A 194 -32.02 4.69 -7.87
N LYS A 195 -32.96 3.77 -8.10
CA LYS A 195 -34.30 3.80 -7.49
C LYS A 195 -34.61 2.49 -6.75
N VAL A 196 -35.16 2.61 -5.55
CA VAL A 196 -35.46 1.47 -4.65
C VAL A 196 -36.37 0.43 -5.29
N ASN A 197 -37.31 0.85 -6.13
CA ASN A 197 -38.28 -0.02 -6.77
C ASN A 197 -37.86 -0.54 -8.15
N VAL A 198 -36.61 -0.34 -8.57
CA VAL A 198 -36.09 -0.75 -9.88
C VAL A 198 -34.90 -1.70 -9.69
N ILE A 199 -34.99 -2.88 -10.31
CA ILE A 199 -33.86 -3.82 -10.42
C ILE A 199 -32.93 -3.31 -11.51
N PRO A 200 -31.63 -2.99 -11.22
CA PRO A 200 -30.70 -2.50 -12.22
C PRO A 200 -30.25 -3.60 -13.18
N SER A 201 -29.95 -3.22 -14.40
CA SER A 201 -29.36 -4.10 -15.41
C SER A 201 -27.85 -4.23 -15.31
N GLU A 202 -27.19 -3.33 -14.56
CA GLU A 202 -25.73 -3.34 -14.37
C GLU A 202 -25.38 -2.95 -12.93
N SER A 203 -24.31 -3.56 -12.42
CA SER A 203 -23.66 -3.21 -11.16
C SER A 203 -22.15 -3.34 -11.29
N ILE A 204 -21.41 -2.48 -10.59
CA ILE A 204 -19.96 -2.39 -10.66
C ILE A 204 -19.39 -2.34 -9.25
N ALA A 205 -18.34 -3.14 -9.01
CA ALA A 205 -17.55 -3.11 -7.79
C ALA A 205 -16.07 -2.82 -8.12
N TYR A 206 -15.46 -1.91 -7.40
CA TYR A 206 -14.03 -1.57 -7.50
C TYR A 206 -13.29 -2.12 -6.29
N PHE A 207 -12.17 -2.74 -6.56
CA PHE A 207 -11.32 -3.33 -5.53
C PHE A 207 -9.93 -2.71 -5.57
N ASP A 208 -9.45 -2.26 -4.41
CA ASP A 208 -8.04 -1.96 -4.21
C ASP A 208 -7.35 -3.24 -3.73
N ALA A 209 -6.51 -3.80 -4.57
CA ALA A 209 -5.67 -4.93 -4.23
C ALA A 209 -4.21 -4.48 -4.15
N ARG A 210 -3.51 -4.98 -3.13
CA ARG A 210 -2.09 -4.73 -2.92
C ARG A 210 -1.35 -6.06 -2.80
N LEU A 211 -0.44 -6.30 -3.71
CA LEU A 211 0.35 -7.53 -3.78
C LEU A 211 1.70 -7.34 -3.09
N LEU A 212 2.18 -8.37 -2.42
CA LEU A 212 3.53 -8.37 -1.87
C LEU A 212 4.57 -8.16 -2.98
N PRO A 213 5.73 -7.54 -2.69
CA PRO A 213 6.75 -7.23 -3.71
C PRO A 213 7.21 -8.44 -4.53
N THR A 214 7.15 -9.63 -3.93
CA THR A 214 7.56 -10.90 -4.56
C THR A 214 6.50 -11.53 -5.45
N GLU A 215 5.27 -11.02 -5.44
CA GLU A 215 4.17 -11.55 -6.25
C GLU A 215 4.27 -11.04 -7.70
N LYS A 216 3.75 -11.87 -8.62
CA LYS A 216 3.52 -11.46 -10.01
C LYS A 216 2.05 -11.04 -10.18
N HIS A 217 1.81 -10.12 -11.10
CA HIS A 217 0.45 -9.76 -11.52
C HIS A 217 -0.19 -10.91 -12.28
#